data_cf8ecb42004e328e636b4c3d6cdb0f57
#
_entry.id   cf8ecb42004e328e636b4c3d6cdb0f57
#
_cell.length_a   1.000
_cell.length_b   1.000
_cell.length_c   1.000
_cell.angle_alpha   90.00
_cell.angle_beta   90.00
_cell.angle_gamma   90.00
#
_symmetry.space_group_name_H-M   'P 1'
#
loop_
_entity.id
_entity.type
_entity.pdbx_description
1 polymer ?
#
loop_
_entity_poly.entity_id
_entity_poly.type
_entity_poly.pdbx_seq_one_letter_code
_entity_poly.pdbx_strand_id
1 'polypeptide(L)'
;IGHTAGVKPGAVINERQAATHLVDDVRSVERGIARCMDVKMPQPVYDAVSAFAFNVGVNATCNSTLATFVKRRQWQAACDQLSRWIYVNGVKNKGLERRRTAERALCLNGISH
;
A
#
# COMPACT_ATOMS: atom_id res chain seq x y z
N ILE A 1 -9.31 -6.85 3.12
CA ILE A 1 -8.59 -7.99 2.58
C ILE A 1 -7.72 -8.56 3.68
N GLY A 2 -7.88 -9.81 3.98
CA GLY A 2 -7.11 -10.47 5.02
C GLY A 2 -7.69 -10.39 6.41
N HIS A 3 -8.77 -9.68 6.63
CA HIS A 3 -9.44 -9.62 7.93
C HIS A 3 -10.60 -10.57 8.07
N THR A 4 -10.69 -11.55 7.19
CA THR A 4 -11.67 -12.63 7.35
C THR A 4 -11.20 -13.65 8.38
N ALA A 5 -9.92 -13.68 8.69
CA ALA A 5 -9.39 -14.52 9.77
C ALA A 5 -9.95 -14.01 11.10
N GLY A 6 -10.69 -14.80 11.80
CA GLY A 6 -11.34 -14.42 13.05
C GLY A 6 -12.81 -14.02 12.91
N VAL A 7 -13.33 -13.91 11.71
CA VAL A 7 -14.78 -13.74 11.51
C VAL A 7 -15.44 -15.11 11.67
N LYS A 8 -16.23 -15.24 12.70
CA LYS A 8 -16.94 -16.49 12.95
C LYS A 8 -18.07 -16.68 11.93
N PRO A 9 -18.32 -17.92 11.47
CA PRO A 9 -19.49 -18.17 10.64
C PRO A 9 -20.74 -17.70 11.34
N GLY A 10 -21.57 -16.93 10.66
CA GLY A 10 -22.79 -16.39 11.23
C GLY A 10 -22.63 -15.06 11.95
N ALA A 11 -21.41 -14.53 12.08
CA ALA A 11 -21.20 -13.20 12.63
C ALA A 11 -21.74 -12.17 11.65
N VAL A 12 -22.62 -11.28 12.13
CA VAL A 12 -23.18 -10.22 11.31
C VAL A 12 -22.47 -8.92 11.64
N ILE A 13 -21.72 -8.40 10.69
CA ILE A 13 -21.14 -7.07 10.77
C ILE A 13 -22.01 -6.17 9.91
N ASN A 14 -22.64 -5.15 10.50
CA ASN A 14 -23.44 -4.22 9.71
C ASN A 14 -22.52 -3.27 8.93
N GLU A 15 -23.07 -2.60 7.92
CA GLU A 15 -22.30 -1.70 7.05
C GLU A 15 -21.58 -0.60 7.81
N ARG A 16 -22.19 -0.10 8.88
CA ARG A 16 -21.62 0.97 9.69
C ARG A 16 -20.36 0.50 10.41
N GLN A 17 -20.37 -0.70 10.97
CA GLN A 17 -19.20 -1.27 11.64
C GLN A 17 -18.09 -1.56 10.64
N ALA A 18 -18.43 -2.11 9.48
CA ALA A 18 -17.46 -2.38 8.42
C ALA A 18 -16.78 -1.10 7.94
N ALA A 19 -17.54 -0.02 7.75
CA ALA A 19 -17.01 1.27 7.32
C ALA A 19 -16.08 1.86 8.39
N THR A 20 -16.43 1.75 9.68
CA THR A 20 -15.60 2.24 10.78
C THR A 20 -14.26 1.50 10.83
N HIS A 21 -14.28 0.18 10.68
CA HIS A 21 -13.06 -0.63 10.67
C HIS A 21 -12.15 -0.25 9.49
N LEU A 22 -12.72 -0.02 8.32
CA LEU A 22 -11.95 0.38 7.14
C LEU A 22 -11.25 1.73 7.36
N VAL A 23 -11.94 2.70 7.92
CA VAL A 23 -11.36 4.01 8.22
C VAL A 23 -10.21 3.89 9.22
N ASP A 24 -10.38 3.08 10.27
CA ASP A 24 -9.34 2.85 11.27
C ASP A 24 -8.11 2.18 10.65
N ASP A 25 -8.30 1.22 9.75
CA ASP A 25 -7.21 0.54 9.05
C ASP A 25 -6.43 1.51 8.15
N VAL A 26 -7.12 2.38 7.43
CA VAL A 26 -6.49 3.40 6.58
C VAL A 26 -5.68 4.37 7.41
N ARG A 27 -6.24 4.85 8.53
CA ARG A 27 -5.52 5.77 9.43
C ARG A 27 -4.29 5.13 10.03
N SER A 28 -4.37 3.84 10.38
CA SER A 28 -3.24 3.09 10.91
C SER A 28 -2.12 2.99 9.88
N VAL A 29 -2.45 2.71 8.63
CA VAL A 29 -1.49 2.67 7.53
C VAL A 29 -0.85 4.04 7.33
N GLU A 30 -1.62 5.10 7.29
CA GLU A 30 -1.12 6.46 7.11
C GLU A 30 -0.15 6.86 8.22
N ARG A 31 -0.48 6.55 9.47
CA ARG A 31 0.41 6.82 10.61
C ARG A 31 1.71 6.03 10.50
N GLY A 32 1.63 4.77 10.07
CA GLY A 32 2.81 3.94 9.89
C GLY A 32 3.74 4.49 8.82
N ILE A 33 3.18 4.92 7.69
CA ILE A 33 3.95 5.55 6.61
C ILE A 33 4.59 6.84 7.08
N ALA A 34 3.86 7.68 7.80
CA ALA A 34 4.38 8.95 8.31
C ALA A 34 5.57 8.74 9.25
N ARG A 35 5.59 7.64 10.00
CA ARG A 35 6.69 7.33 10.91
C ARG A 35 7.94 6.84 10.21
N CYS A 36 7.79 5.95 9.22
CA CYS A 36 8.95 5.33 8.58
C CYS A 36 9.41 6.08 7.33
N MET A 37 8.54 6.84 6.72
CA MET A 37 8.85 7.64 5.52
C MET A 37 8.46 9.09 5.78
N ASP A 38 9.19 9.73 6.70
CA ASP A 38 8.91 11.09 7.14
C ASP A 38 9.43 12.12 6.12
N VAL A 39 8.84 12.10 4.94
CA VAL A 39 9.13 13.05 3.87
C VAL A 39 7.82 13.49 3.22
N LYS A 40 7.81 14.71 2.70
CA LYS A 40 6.65 15.19 1.97
C LYS A 40 6.64 14.57 0.58
N MET A 41 5.62 13.78 0.28
CA MET A 41 5.44 13.12 -1.01
C MET A 41 4.45 13.88 -1.88
N PRO A 42 4.64 13.88 -3.22
CA PRO A 42 3.55 14.27 -4.11
C PRO A 42 2.31 13.42 -3.81
N GLN A 43 1.12 14.03 -3.90
CA GLN A 43 -0.11 13.34 -3.50
C GLN A 43 -0.33 12.00 -4.20
N PRO A 44 -0.15 11.88 -5.54
CA PRO A 44 -0.31 10.58 -6.20
C PRO A 44 0.70 9.53 -5.72
N VAL A 45 1.93 9.93 -5.40
CA VAL A 45 2.92 9.01 -4.83
C VAL A 45 2.46 8.53 -3.46
N TYR A 46 1.99 9.43 -2.61
CA TYR A 46 1.45 9.10 -1.30
C TYR A 46 0.28 8.13 -1.42
N ASP A 47 -0.64 8.40 -2.33
CA ASP A 47 -1.81 7.55 -2.54
C ASP A 47 -1.40 6.13 -2.97
N ALA A 48 -0.45 6.03 -3.90
CA ALA A 48 0.05 4.74 -4.38
C ALA A 48 0.78 3.96 -3.28
N VAL A 49 1.64 4.63 -2.51
CA VAL A 49 2.37 4.01 -1.40
C VAL A 49 1.39 3.55 -0.31
N SER A 50 0.37 4.36 -0.02
CA SER A 50 -0.67 4.00 0.96
C SER A 50 -1.46 2.76 0.52
N ALA A 51 -1.87 2.71 -0.75
CA ALA A 51 -2.58 1.56 -1.31
C ALA A 51 -1.71 0.30 -1.25
N PHE A 52 -0.44 0.42 -1.59
CA PHE A 52 0.53 -0.65 -1.50
C PHE A 52 0.67 -1.15 -0.06
N ALA A 53 0.86 -0.23 0.89
CA ALA A 53 1.01 -0.56 2.30
C ALA A 53 -0.25 -1.21 2.87
N PHE A 54 -1.42 -0.79 2.43
CA PHE A 54 -2.68 -1.39 2.84
C PHE A 54 -2.78 -2.85 2.38
N ASN A 55 -2.20 -3.18 1.22
CA ASN A 55 -2.22 -4.53 0.66
C ASN A 55 -1.13 -5.43 1.27
N VAL A 56 0.12 -4.95 1.34
CA VAL A 56 1.26 -5.78 1.77
C VAL A 56 1.61 -5.64 3.24
N GLY A 57 1.10 -4.61 3.91
CA GLY A 57 1.39 -4.32 5.30
C GLY A 57 2.42 -3.20 5.47
N VAL A 58 2.25 -2.43 6.54
CA VAL A 58 3.12 -1.28 6.85
C VAL A 58 4.57 -1.73 7.11
N ASN A 59 4.75 -2.80 7.88
CA ASN A 59 6.09 -3.28 8.20
C ASN A 59 6.87 -3.69 6.95
N ALA A 60 6.23 -4.43 6.04
CA ALA A 60 6.85 -4.82 4.79
C ALA A 60 7.19 -3.60 3.94
N THR A 61 6.28 -2.63 3.89
CA THR A 61 6.48 -1.38 3.15
C THR A 61 7.65 -0.57 3.72
N CYS A 62 7.69 -0.41 5.04
CA CYS A 62 8.74 0.37 5.71
C CYS A 62 10.13 -0.25 5.56
N ASN A 63 10.21 -1.57 5.48
CA ASN A 63 11.47 -2.29 5.35
C ASN A 63 11.86 -2.56 3.89
N SER A 64 11.06 -2.09 2.94
CA SER A 64 11.30 -2.31 1.52
C SER A 64 12.31 -1.33 0.93
N THR A 65 12.88 -1.71 -0.22
CA THR A 65 13.71 -0.81 -1.02
C THR A 65 12.92 0.41 -1.50
N LEU A 66 11.61 0.23 -1.72
CA LEU A 66 10.70 1.33 -2.05
C LEU A 66 10.79 2.44 -0.99
N ALA A 67 10.74 2.08 0.29
CA ALA A 67 10.83 3.06 1.38
C ALA A 67 12.16 3.82 1.34
N THR A 68 13.24 3.14 1.01
CA THR A 68 14.56 3.77 0.88
C THR A 68 14.54 4.85 -0.21
N PHE A 69 13.97 4.55 -1.36
CA PHE A 69 13.86 5.53 -2.45
C PHE A 69 12.93 6.70 -2.09
N VAL A 70 11.82 6.42 -1.41
CA VAL A 70 10.89 7.46 -0.94
C VAL A 70 11.62 8.42 0.01
N LYS A 71 12.36 7.90 0.96
CA LYS A 71 13.13 8.73 1.91
C LYS A 71 14.16 9.61 1.22
N ARG A 72 14.70 9.15 0.12
CA ARG A 72 15.65 9.92 -0.71
C ARG A 72 14.96 10.81 -1.74
N ARG A 73 13.64 10.82 -1.76
CA ARG A 73 12.83 11.57 -2.72
C ARG A 73 13.10 11.19 -4.18
N GLN A 74 13.50 9.95 -4.39
CA GLN A 74 13.69 9.37 -5.72
C GLN A 74 12.39 8.72 -6.18
N TRP A 75 11.45 9.55 -6.61
CA TRP A 75 10.07 9.13 -6.87
C TRP A 75 9.96 8.10 -7.99
N GLN A 76 10.67 8.30 -9.10
CA GLN A 76 10.66 7.36 -10.21
C GLN A 76 11.12 5.97 -9.76
N ALA A 77 12.25 5.90 -9.07
CA ALA A 77 12.78 4.64 -8.57
C ALA A 77 11.83 3.97 -7.59
N ALA A 78 11.20 4.76 -6.72
CA ALA A 78 10.20 4.25 -5.77
C ALA A 78 9.00 3.66 -6.50
N CYS A 79 8.47 4.37 -7.49
CA CYS A 79 7.34 3.88 -8.29
C CYS A 79 7.69 2.58 -9.01
N ASP A 80 8.90 2.47 -9.54
CA ASP A 80 9.35 1.28 -10.26
C ASP A 80 9.48 0.06 -9.35
N GLN A 81 9.74 0.26 -8.05
CA GLN A 81 9.82 -0.85 -7.08
C GLN A 81 8.48 -1.56 -6.89
N LEU A 82 7.37 -0.89 -7.13
CA LEU A 82 6.05 -1.51 -6.99
C LEU A 82 5.92 -2.75 -7.87
N SER A 83 6.49 -2.73 -9.06
CA SER A 83 6.40 -3.86 -10.01
C SER A 83 7.05 -5.15 -9.52
N ARG A 84 7.87 -5.09 -8.47
CA ARG A 84 8.54 -6.27 -7.90
C ARG A 84 7.65 -7.06 -6.96
N TRP A 85 6.53 -6.48 -6.50
CA TRP A 85 5.67 -7.09 -5.48
C TRP A 85 4.48 -7.83 -6.11
N ILE A 86 4.78 -8.79 -6.98
CA ILE A 86 3.81 -9.51 -7.77
C ILE A 86 3.86 -11.02 -7.55
N TYR A 87 4.66 -11.50 -6.58
CA TYR A 87 4.86 -12.93 -6.36
C TYR A 87 4.17 -13.40 -5.09
N VAL A 88 3.63 -14.61 -5.14
CA VAL A 88 3.11 -15.33 -3.97
C VAL A 88 3.84 -16.68 -3.94
N ASN A 89 4.58 -16.94 -2.86
CA ASN A 89 5.37 -18.16 -2.72
C ASN A 89 6.30 -18.41 -3.92
N GLY A 90 6.88 -17.34 -4.45
CA GLY A 90 7.79 -17.42 -5.59
C GLY A 90 7.11 -17.53 -6.95
N VAL A 91 5.78 -17.54 -6.99
CA VAL A 91 5.01 -17.65 -8.23
C VAL A 91 4.33 -16.32 -8.54
N LYS A 92 4.45 -15.89 -9.79
CA LYS A 92 3.83 -14.66 -10.26
C LYS A 92 2.31 -14.73 -10.16
N ASN A 93 1.72 -13.72 -9.56
CA ASN A 93 0.27 -13.63 -9.34
C ASN A 93 -0.33 -12.52 -10.20
N LYS A 94 -1.29 -12.87 -11.06
CA LYS A 94 -1.91 -11.90 -11.97
C LYS A 94 -2.70 -10.81 -11.25
N GLY A 95 -3.34 -11.13 -10.15
CA GLY A 95 -4.07 -10.14 -9.35
C GLY A 95 -3.15 -9.10 -8.74
N LEU A 96 -2.01 -9.54 -8.20
CA LEU A 96 -1.00 -8.64 -7.67
C LEU A 96 -0.35 -7.81 -8.78
N GLU A 97 -0.11 -8.42 -9.93
CA GLU A 97 0.44 -7.72 -11.09
C GLU A 97 -0.47 -6.56 -11.52
N ARG A 98 -1.79 -6.78 -11.57
CA ARG A 98 -2.76 -5.73 -11.88
C ARG A 98 -2.75 -4.61 -10.84
N ARG A 99 -2.68 -4.96 -9.56
CA ARG A 99 -2.61 -3.97 -8.48
C ARG A 99 -1.36 -3.11 -8.59
N ARG A 100 -0.20 -3.75 -8.79
CA ARG A 100 1.06 -3.01 -8.90
C ARG A 100 1.09 -2.13 -10.14
N THR A 101 0.52 -2.60 -11.24
CA THR A 101 0.41 -1.79 -12.45
C THR A 101 -0.42 -0.53 -12.22
N ALA A 102 -1.56 -0.67 -11.56
CA ALA A 102 -2.43 0.46 -11.25
C ALA A 102 -1.76 1.43 -10.26
N GLU A 103 -1.13 0.92 -9.22
CA GLU A 103 -0.43 1.71 -8.22
C GLU A 103 0.76 2.46 -8.84
N ARG A 104 1.50 1.79 -9.70
CA ARG A 104 2.63 2.41 -10.39
C ARG A 104 2.16 3.53 -11.31
N ALA A 105 1.09 3.33 -12.06
CA ALA A 105 0.52 4.35 -12.92
C ALA A 105 0.10 5.57 -12.10
N LEU A 106 -0.58 5.37 -10.98
CA LEU A 106 -0.96 6.44 -10.06
C LEU A 106 0.27 7.16 -9.51
N CYS A 107 1.25 6.40 -9.07
CA CYS A 107 2.51 6.92 -8.52
C CYS A 107 3.22 7.84 -9.52
N LEU A 108 3.31 7.40 -10.78
CA LEU A 108 3.98 8.15 -11.83
C LEU A 108 3.29 9.48 -12.16
N ASN A 109 1.98 9.58 -11.92
CA ASN A 109 1.25 10.83 -12.09
C ASN A 109 1.74 11.94 -11.15
N GLY A 110 2.37 11.58 -10.04
CA GLY A 110 2.95 12.54 -9.11
C GLY A 110 4.31 13.08 -9.52
N ILE A 111 4.87 12.55 -10.59
CA ILE A 111 6.18 12.96 -11.09
C ILE A 111 5.98 14.00 -12.16
N SER A 112 6.65 15.14 -11.98
CA SER A 112 6.61 16.24 -12.94
C SER A 112 7.20 15.83 -14.28
N HIS A 113 6.48 16.11 -15.32
CA HIS A 113 6.92 15.84 -16.69
C HIS A 113 7.47 17.10 -17.36
#